data_bb6e6dbc1430ec1e2311bb260ba6218b
#
_entry.id   bb6e6dbc1430ec1e2311bb260ba6218b
#
_cell.length_a   1.000
_cell.length_b   1.000
_cell.length_c   1.000
_cell.angle_alpha   90.00
_cell.angle_beta   90.00
_cell.angle_gamma   90.00
#
_symmetry.space_group_name_H-M   'P 1'
#
loop_
_entity.id
_entity.type
_entity.pdbx_description
1 polymer ?
#
loop_
_entity_poly.entity_id
_entity_poly.type
_entity_poly.pdbx_seq_one_letter_code
_entity_poly.pdbx_strand_id
1 'polypeptide(L)'
;MNDVNYRKIPISRWTESGAKISTDVVAVESVVSLHYNDVKLATLLASPEELDDLLIGHLICEGYLSVDQVRQINAKPEITKDSNGLTVNLKSEFPLSINPRTSGITNTSCGACNIDGLDGIISDLPIVGRKLDFNLSILDEGMQTMREYQSGFMKTGGMHCAGLLSCLLYTSPSPRDQ
;
A
#
# COMPACT_ATOMS: atom_id res chain seq x y z
N MET A 1 3.03 -22.33 10.70
CA MET A 1 3.12 -21.31 9.64
C MET A 1 3.87 -20.14 10.23
N ASN A 2 5.06 -19.82 9.75
CA ASN A 2 5.74 -18.58 10.14
C ASN A 2 4.97 -17.45 9.43
N ASP A 3 4.30 -16.64 10.21
CA ASP A 3 3.59 -15.47 9.72
C ASP A 3 4.66 -14.49 9.23
N VAL A 4 4.76 -14.30 7.92
CA VAL A 4 5.84 -13.53 7.27
C VAL A 4 5.74 -12.05 7.64
N ASN A 5 4.55 -11.60 8.06
CA ASN A 5 4.22 -10.20 8.33
C ASN A 5 4.43 -9.76 9.77
N TYR A 6 4.65 -10.70 10.68
CA TYR A 6 4.76 -10.38 12.10
C TYR A 6 5.99 -11.05 12.69
N ARG A 7 6.60 -10.36 13.64
CA ARG A 7 7.72 -10.88 14.43
C ARG A 7 7.46 -10.69 15.91
N LYS A 8 7.62 -11.77 16.68
CA LYS A 8 7.61 -11.70 18.13
C LYS A 8 8.99 -11.24 18.62
N ILE A 9 9.01 -10.18 19.41
CA ILE A 9 10.24 -9.63 20.00
C ILE A 9 10.10 -9.53 21.52
N PRO A 10 11.18 -9.75 22.29
CA PRO A 10 11.20 -9.45 23.71
C PRO A 10 11.21 -7.93 23.91
N ILE A 11 10.36 -7.44 24.79
CA ILE A 11 10.31 -6.03 25.18
C ILE A 11 10.40 -5.87 26.69
N SER A 12 10.91 -4.73 27.16
CA SER A 12 10.82 -4.32 28.55
C SER A 12 9.72 -3.27 28.68
N ARG A 13 8.66 -3.63 29.39
CA ARG A 13 7.56 -2.71 29.69
C ARG A 13 7.78 -2.08 31.05
N TRP A 14 7.90 -0.77 31.07
CA TRP A 14 8.09 0.00 32.31
C TRP A 14 6.74 0.45 32.84
N THR A 15 6.52 0.22 34.15
CA THR A 15 5.34 0.66 34.88
C THR A 15 5.82 1.31 36.20
N GLU A 16 4.92 1.92 36.95
CA GLU A 16 5.24 2.46 38.28
C GLU A 16 5.83 1.41 39.24
N SER A 17 5.51 0.14 39.03
CA SER A 17 6.04 -1.00 39.82
C SER A 17 7.37 -1.53 39.31
N GLY A 18 7.96 -0.96 38.25
CA GLY A 18 9.25 -1.34 37.68
C GLY A 18 9.17 -1.93 36.28
N ALA A 19 10.30 -2.50 35.82
CA ALA A 19 10.41 -3.11 34.51
C ALA A 19 9.94 -4.57 34.51
N LYS A 20 9.12 -4.94 33.54
CA LYS A 20 8.69 -6.33 33.29
C LYS A 20 9.06 -6.74 31.87
N ILE A 21 9.76 -7.87 31.73
CA ILE A 21 10.04 -8.47 30.42
C ILE A 21 8.76 -9.16 29.94
N SER A 22 8.37 -8.87 28.71
CA SER A 22 7.23 -9.48 28.02
C SER A 22 7.57 -9.68 26.54
N THR A 23 6.71 -10.37 25.80
CA THR A 23 6.83 -10.52 24.36
C THR A 23 5.77 -9.65 23.70
N ASP A 24 6.15 -8.94 22.66
CA ASP A 24 5.22 -8.18 21.80
C ASP A 24 5.32 -8.64 20.36
N VAL A 25 4.32 -8.29 19.57
CA VAL A 25 4.23 -8.61 18.13
C VAL A 25 4.39 -7.32 17.34
N VAL A 26 5.37 -7.31 16.46
CA VAL A 26 5.64 -6.16 15.59
C VAL A 26 5.41 -6.52 14.13
N ALA A 27 4.96 -5.55 13.33
CA ALA A 27 4.86 -5.68 11.89
C ALA A 27 6.25 -5.82 11.28
N VAL A 28 6.34 -6.61 10.20
CA VAL A 28 7.55 -6.76 9.40
C VAL A 28 7.38 -5.97 8.12
N GLU A 29 8.33 -5.08 7.85
CA GLU A 29 8.45 -4.40 6.58
C GLU A 29 9.68 -4.91 5.81
N SER A 30 9.58 -4.91 4.52
CA SER A 30 10.66 -5.28 3.60
C SER A 30 10.92 -4.13 2.63
N VAL A 31 12.16 -4.02 2.16
CA VAL A 31 12.46 -3.18 1.01
C VAL A 31 11.85 -3.84 -0.23
N VAL A 32 10.99 -3.13 -0.93
CA VAL A 32 10.31 -3.60 -2.15
C VAL A 32 10.67 -2.68 -3.30
N SER A 33 11.26 -3.25 -4.35
CA SER A 33 11.53 -2.55 -5.61
C SER A 33 10.46 -2.88 -6.63
N LEU A 34 9.72 -1.88 -7.08
CA LEU A 34 8.68 -2.00 -8.10
C LEU A 34 9.27 -1.77 -9.48
N HIS A 35 9.01 -2.69 -10.39
CA HIS A 35 9.51 -2.67 -11.76
C HIS A 35 8.37 -2.89 -12.77
N TYR A 36 8.53 -2.31 -13.94
CA TYR A 36 7.68 -2.54 -15.09
C TYR A 36 8.53 -2.69 -16.34
N ASN A 37 8.41 -3.81 -17.06
CA ASN A 37 9.26 -4.16 -18.20
C ASN A 37 10.76 -4.03 -17.87
N ASP A 38 11.15 -4.52 -16.68
CA ASP A 38 12.52 -4.45 -16.16
C ASP A 38 13.04 -3.01 -15.84
N VAL A 39 12.18 -1.99 -16.01
CA VAL A 39 12.50 -0.61 -15.64
C VAL A 39 12.02 -0.38 -14.20
N LYS A 40 12.92 0.10 -13.35
CA LYS A 40 12.61 0.42 -11.97
C LYS A 40 11.71 1.66 -11.90
N LEU A 41 10.60 1.54 -11.18
CA LEU A 41 9.63 2.62 -10.92
C LEU A 41 9.87 3.27 -9.57
N ALA A 42 9.97 2.45 -8.51
CA ALA A 42 10.08 2.92 -7.14
C ALA A 42 10.79 1.91 -6.25
N THR A 43 11.24 2.37 -5.07
CA THR A 43 11.64 1.53 -3.94
C THR A 43 10.86 1.99 -2.71
N LEU A 44 10.18 1.06 -2.05
CA LEU A 44 9.29 1.32 -0.92
C LEU A 44 9.68 0.44 0.26
N LEU A 45 9.27 0.85 1.47
CA LEU A 45 9.11 -0.06 2.61
C LEU A 45 7.65 -0.49 2.66
N ALA A 46 7.40 -1.78 2.62
CA ALA A 46 6.05 -2.33 2.62
C ALA A 46 6.01 -3.70 3.31
N SER A 47 4.83 -4.10 3.76
CA SER A 47 4.58 -5.48 4.17
C SER A 47 4.80 -6.43 2.99
N PRO A 48 5.42 -7.61 3.19
CA PRO A 48 5.76 -8.53 2.12
C PRO A 48 4.57 -9.37 1.63
N GLU A 49 3.37 -8.81 1.63
CA GLU A 49 2.14 -9.41 1.15
C GLU A 49 1.47 -8.55 0.08
N GLU A 50 0.63 -9.17 -0.75
CA GLU A 50 -0.16 -8.53 -1.82
C GLU A 50 0.64 -7.57 -2.69
N LEU A 51 1.88 -7.97 -2.98
CA LEU A 51 2.83 -7.15 -3.73
C LEU A 51 2.38 -6.93 -5.18
N ASP A 52 1.57 -7.83 -5.71
CA ASP A 52 0.93 -7.69 -7.03
C ASP A 52 0.02 -6.46 -7.03
N ASP A 53 -0.84 -6.35 -6.03
CA ASP A 53 -1.77 -5.24 -5.87
C ASP A 53 -1.04 -3.93 -5.57
N LEU A 54 0.05 -3.99 -4.81
CA LEU A 54 0.92 -2.85 -4.56
C LEU A 54 1.49 -2.28 -5.87
N LEU A 55 2.02 -3.15 -6.76
CA LEU A 55 2.55 -2.73 -8.05
C LEU A 55 1.45 -2.18 -8.96
N ILE A 56 0.31 -2.87 -9.06
CA ILE A 56 -0.83 -2.45 -9.89
C ILE A 56 -1.36 -1.09 -9.40
N GLY A 57 -1.56 -0.95 -8.10
CA GLY A 57 -1.99 0.31 -7.50
C GLY A 57 -1.01 1.45 -7.78
N HIS A 58 0.29 1.20 -7.66
CA HIS A 58 1.33 2.18 -7.96
C HIS A 58 1.30 2.61 -9.44
N LEU A 59 1.15 1.66 -10.38
CA LEU A 59 1.07 1.95 -11.81
C LEU A 59 -0.10 2.87 -12.15
N ILE A 60 -1.26 2.67 -11.51
CA ILE A 60 -2.46 3.48 -11.74
C ILE A 60 -2.35 4.84 -11.03
N CYS A 61 -1.99 4.85 -9.75
CA CYS A 61 -2.02 6.06 -8.94
C CYS A 61 -0.95 7.07 -9.34
N GLU A 62 0.19 6.59 -9.83
CA GLU A 62 1.27 7.46 -10.34
C GLU A 62 1.07 7.83 -11.83
N GLY A 63 -0.03 7.40 -12.46
CA GLY A 63 -0.35 7.73 -13.84
C GLY A 63 0.52 7.04 -14.89
N TYR A 64 1.23 5.96 -14.52
CA TYR A 64 2.04 5.19 -15.47
C TYR A 64 1.17 4.44 -16.48
N LEU A 65 0.06 3.87 -16.02
CA LEU A 65 -0.93 3.18 -16.84
C LEU A 65 -2.35 3.63 -16.45
N SER A 66 -3.24 3.63 -17.42
CA SER A 66 -4.67 3.81 -17.16
C SER A 66 -5.31 2.53 -16.60
N VAL A 67 -6.43 2.67 -15.92
CA VAL A 67 -7.23 1.53 -15.41
C VAL A 67 -7.60 0.57 -16.55
N ASP A 68 -7.93 1.09 -17.74
CA ASP A 68 -8.33 0.26 -18.87
C ASP A 68 -7.15 -0.53 -19.46
N GLN A 69 -5.94 0.03 -19.45
CA GLN A 69 -4.73 -0.70 -19.84
C GLN A 69 -4.45 -1.81 -18.85
N VAL A 70 -4.50 -1.52 -17.53
CA VAL A 70 -4.26 -2.53 -16.49
C VAL A 70 -5.25 -3.69 -16.59
N ARG A 71 -6.53 -3.42 -16.85
CA ARG A 71 -7.55 -4.47 -17.03
C ARG A 71 -7.28 -5.41 -18.22
N GLN A 72 -6.51 -4.97 -19.20
CA GLN A 72 -6.13 -5.79 -20.36
C GLN A 72 -4.87 -6.60 -20.13
N ILE A 73 -4.12 -6.35 -19.06
CA ILE A 73 -2.92 -7.11 -18.73
C ILE A 73 -3.33 -8.46 -18.11
N ASN A 74 -3.02 -9.54 -18.82
CA ASN A 74 -3.27 -10.90 -18.34
C ASN A 74 -2.06 -11.49 -17.58
N ALA A 75 -0.89 -10.86 -17.67
CA ALA A 75 0.31 -11.30 -16.98
C ALA A 75 0.22 -10.99 -15.48
N LYS A 76 0.78 -11.90 -14.67
CA LYS A 76 0.98 -11.64 -13.25
C LYS A 76 2.38 -11.09 -13.00
N PRO A 77 2.55 -10.20 -12.01
CA PRO A 77 3.88 -9.77 -11.59
C PRO A 77 4.75 -10.95 -11.16
N GLU A 78 6.01 -10.90 -11.53
CA GLU A 78 7.04 -11.81 -11.04
C GLU A 78 7.65 -11.23 -9.76
N ILE A 79 7.66 -12.03 -8.69
CA ILE A 79 8.22 -11.63 -7.40
C ILE A 79 9.50 -12.42 -7.17
N THR A 80 10.62 -11.70 -7.02
CA THR A 80 11.93 -12.27 -6.68
C THR A 80 12.45 -11.68 -5.37
N LYS A 81 13.27 -12.46 -4.67
CA LYS A 81 13.89 -12.06 -3.41
C LYS A 81 15.39 -12.25 -3.48
N ASP A 82 16.12 -11.22 -3.08
CA ASP A 82 17.59 -11.26 -2.94
C ASP A 82 18.04 -10.67 -1.59
N SER A 83 19.35 -10.39 -1.47
CA SER A 83 19.94 -9.76 -0.27
C SER A 83 19.48 -8.31 -0.05
N ASN A 84 18.95 -7.64 -1.07
CA ASN A 84 18.54 -6.23 -1.04
C ASN A 84 17.04 -6.06 -0.75
N GLY A 85 16.28 -7.15 -0.81
CA GLY A 85 14.84 -7.12 -0.56
C GLY A 85 14.02 -7.93 -1.55
N LEU A 86 12.84 -7.44 -1.85
CA LEU A 86 11.89 -8.03 -2.79
C LEU A 86 11.83 -7.16 -4.05
N THR A 87 11.82 -7.80 -5.20
CA THR A 87 11.58 -7.14 -6.49
C THR A 87 10.29 -7.67 -7.07
N VAL A 88 9.40 -6.76 -7.46
CA VAL A 88 8.12 -7.06 -8.10
C VAL A 88 8.15 -6.46 -9.50
N ASN A 89 8.05 -7.29 -10.53
CA ASN A 89 8.18 -6.86 -11.92
C ASN A 89 7.00 -7.34 -12.76
N LEU A 90 6.30 -6.43 -13.40
CA LEU A 90 5.23 -6.74 -14.34
C LEU A 90 5.70 -6.50 -15.77
N LYS A 91 5.52 -7.48 -16.63
CA LYS A 91 5.79 -7.37 -18.07
C LYS A 91 4.49 -7.22 -18.86
N SER A 92 4.45 -6.24 -19.74
CA SER A 92 3.30 -5.97 -20.59
C SER A 92 3.74 -5.26 -21.89
N GLU A 93 2.89 -5.29 -22.90
CA GLU A 93 3.07 -4.59 -24.17
C GLU A 93 2.73 -3.09 -24.11
N PHE A 94 1.99 -2.66 -23.07
CA PHE A 94 1.61 -1.26 -22.94
C PHE A 94 2.82 -0.39 -22.57
N PRO A 95 3.09 0.70 -23.29
CA PRO A 95 4.13 1.64 -22.90
C PRO A 95 3.69 2.44 -21.67
N LEU A 96 4.66 2.86 -20.84
CA LEU A 96 4.39 3.80 -19.76
C LEU A 96 3.97 5.16 -20.33
N SER A 97 2.93 5.75 -19.76
CA SER A 97 2.41 7.07 -20.17
C SER A 97 3.39 8.20 -19.81
N ILE A 98 4.18 8.01 -18.75
CA ILE A 98 5.17 8.97 -18.28
C ILE A 98 6.49 8.25 -17.96
N ASN A 99 7.60 8.99 -18.00
CA ASN A 99 8.90 8.43 -17.64
C ASN A 99 9.01 8.22 -16.12
N PRO A 100 9.51 7.06 -15.67
CA PRO A 100 9.73 6.81 -14.26
C PRO A 100 10.72 7.83 -13.65
N ARG A 101 10.36 8.35 -12.48
CA ARG A 101 11.24 9.22 -11.68
C ARG A 101 12.08 8.34 -10.76
N THR A 102 13.30 8.02 -11.17
CA THR A 102 14.12 6.95 -10.55
C THR A 102 15.05 7.41 -9.44
N SER A 103 14.88 8.58 -8.86
CA SER A 103 15.81 9.11 -7.85
C SER A 103 15.35 8.82 -6.42
N GLY A 104 16.03 7.87 -5.76
CA GLY A 104 15.93 7.65 -4.31
C GLY A 104 14.87 6.63 -3.85
N ILE A 105 14.72 6.53 -2.51
CA ILE A 105 13.59 5.82 -1.90
C ILE A 105 12.38 6.74 -1.99
N THR A 106 11.30 6.24 -2.55
CA THR A 106 10.04 6.99 -2.60
C THR A 106 9.52 7.17 -1.18
N ASN A 107 9.45 8.42 -0.74
CA ASN A 107 8.89 8.73 0.57
C ASN A 107 7.36 8.62 0.49
N THR A 108 6.81 7.60 1.14
CA THR A 108 5.38 7.26 1.06
C THR A 108 4.49 8.17 1.92
N SER A 109 5.06 9.13 2.67
CA SER A 109 4.33 9.87 3.71
C SER A 109 3.29 10.86 3.17
N CYS A 110 3.45 11.42 1.98
CA CYS A 110 2.48 12.40 1.46
C CYS A 110 2.26 12.38 -0.05
N GLY A 111 2.97 11.53 -0.82
CA GLY A 111 2.82 11.46 -2.29
C GLY A 111 3.27 12.72 -3.07
N ALA A 112 3.48 13.84 -2.39
CA ALA A 112 3.79 15.13 -3.02
C ALA A 112 5.30 15.41 -3.21
N CYS A 113 6.17 14.56 -2.68
CA CYS A 113 7.62 14.83 -2.64
C CYS A 113 8.31 14.80 -4.01
N ASN A 114 7.62 14.35 -5.06
CA ASN A 114 8.16 14.20 -6.42
C ASN A 114 7.44 15.05 -7.46
N ILE A 115 6.62 16.02 -7.05
CA ILE A 115 5.81 16.82 -7.96
C ILE A 115 6.35 18.24 -7.97
N ASP A 116 6.70 18.74 -9.16
CA ASP A 116 7.17 20.10 -9.39
C ASP A 116 6.00 21.11 -9.29
N GLY A 117 5.54 21.36 -8.06
CA GLY A 117 4.52 22.36 -7.75
C GLY A 117 3.07 21.85 -7.72
N LEU A 118 2.20 22.66 -7.15
CA LEU A 118 0.77 22.35 -6.94
C LEU A 118 0.03 22.17 -8.27
N ASP A 119 0.43 22.91 -9.30
CA ASP A 119 -0.20 22.87 -10.62
C ASP A 119 -0.04 21.50 -11.30
N GLY A 120 1.08 20.81 -11.06
CA GLY A 120 1.30 19.45 -11.55
C GLY A 120 0.48 18.38 -10.85
N ILE A 121 -0.04 18.67 -9.64
CA ILE A 121 -0.94 17.76 -8.91
C ILE A 121 -2.38 17.90 -9.40
N ILE A 122 -2.79 19.12 -9.73
CA ILE A 122 -4.20 19.46 -9.94
C ILE A 122 -4.60 19.32 -11.41
N SER A 123 -3.66 19.53 -12.35
CA SER A 123 -3.98 19.63 -13.79
C SER A 123 -4.55 18.37 -14.40
N ASP A 124 -4.18 17.20 -13.89
CA ASP A 124 -4.54 15.90 -14.48
C ASP A 124 -5.54 15.09 -13.64
N LEU A 125 -6.02 15.65 -12.53
CA LEU A 125 -7.01 14.97 -11.71
C LEU A 125 -8.40 15.02 -12.37
N PRO A 126 -9.09 13.88 -12.47
CA PRO A 126 -10.45 13.85 -12.99
C PRO A 126 -11.40 14.63 -12.06
N ILE A 127 -12.27 15.44 -12.67
CA ILE A 127 -13.29 16.18 -11.92
C ILE A 127 -14.30 15.19 -11.33
N VAL A 128 -14.42 15.15 -10.01
CA VAL A 128 -15.44 14.36 -9.33
C VAL A 128 -16.80 15.05 -9.53
N GLY A 129 -17.54 14.60 -10.55
CA GLY A 129 -18.83 15.20 -10.95
C GLY A 129 -20.02 14.85 -10.08
N ARG A 130 -19.89 13.98 -9.10
CA ARG A 130 -21.00 13.49 -8.27
C ARG A 130 -20.78 13.83 -6.82
N LYS A 131 -21.69 14.60 -6.22
CA LYS A 131 -21.80 14.68 -4.76
C LYS A 131 -22.40 13.37 -4.27
N LEU A 132 -21.66 12.66 -3.44
CA LEU A 132 -22.19 11.52 -2.70
C LEU A 132 -22.91 12.07 -1.47
N ASP A 133 -24.22 11.82 -1.44
CA ASP A 133 -25.00 12.11 -0.25
C ASP A 133 -25.06 10.82 0.59
N PHE A 134 -24.40 10.80 1.72
CA PHE A 134 -24.36 9.63 2.62
C PHE A 134 -24.67 10.04 4.04
N ASN A 135 -25.31 9.13 4.75
CA ASN A 135 -25.57 9.29 6.17
C ASN A 135 -24.31 8.98 7.00
N LEU A 136 -24.04 9.77 8.04
CA LEU A 136 -22.94 9.53 8.96
C LEU A 136 -22.95 8.15 9.61
N SER A 137 -24.13 7.55 9.79
CA SER A 137 -24.24 6.17 10.30
C SER A 137 -23.58 5.14 9.37
N ILE A 138 -23.66 5.33 8.05
CA ILE A 138 -23.02 4.45 7.07
C ILE A 138 -21.50 4.55 7.16
N LEU A 139 -20.98 5.74 7.42
CA LEU A 139 -19.56 5.93 7.64
C LEU A 139 -19.07 5.25 8.91
N ASP A 140 -19.84 5.36 10.00
CA ASP A 140 -19.52 4.72 11.27
C ASP A 140 -19.54 3.19 11.17
N GLU A 141 -20.56 2.62 10.52
CA GLU A 141 -20.63 1.19 10.21
C GLU A 141 -19.46 0.75 9.32
N GLY A 142 -19.09 1.54 8.31
CA GLY A 142 -17.94 1.28 7.46
C GLY A 142 -16.61 1.28 8.23
N MET A 143 -16.44 2.21 9.16
CA MET A 143 -15.25 2.27 10.02
C MET A 143 -15.18 1.10 11.00
N GLN A 144 -16.31 0.65 11.54
CA GLN A 144 -16.38 -0.54 12.40
C GLN A 144 -16.04 -1.80 11.60
N THR A 145 -16.64 -1.97 10.42
CA THR A 145 -16.36 -3.08 9.52
C THR A 145 -14.89 -3.10 9.12
N MET A 146 -14.31 -1.95 8.76
CA MET A 146 -12.90 -1.85 8.42
C MET A 146 -11.99 -2.35 9.54
N ARG A 147 -12.31 -2.06 10.80
CA ARG A 147 -11.53 -2.57 11.95
C ARG A 147 -11.52 -4.10 12.03
N GLU A 148 -12.60 -4.77 11.68
CA GLU A 148 -12.69 -6.23 11.69
C GLU A 148 -11.76 -6.87 10.68
N TYR A 149 -11.50 -6.19 9.57
CA TYR A 149 -10.55 -6.64 8.53
C TYR A 149 -9.10 -6.27 8.83
N GLN A 150 -8.82 -5.39 9.78
CA GLN A 150 -7.47 -4.96 10.16
C GLN A 150 -6.79 -5.96 11.12
N SER A 151 -6.67 -7.21 10.73
CA SER A 151 -6.05 -8.25 11.58
C SER A 151 -4.61 -7.92 11.95
N GLY A 152 -3.87 -7.27 11.06
CA GLY A 152 -2.50 -6.81 11.28
C GLY A 152 -2.42 -5.69 12.31
N PHE A 153 -3.25 -4.66 12.21
CA PHE A 153 -3.33 -3.59 13.18
C PHE A 153 -3.75 -4.11 14.56
N MET A 154 -4.74 -5.00 14.61
CA MET A 154 -5.20 -5.58 15.87
C MET A 154 -4.11 -6.38 16.60
N LYS A 155 -3.16 -6.98 15.84
CA LYS A 155 -2.04 -7.73 16.42
C LYS A 155 -0.86 -6.84 16.81
N THR A 156 -0.57 -5.79 16.06
CA THR A 156 0.69 -5.03 16.15
C THR A 156 0.51 -3.57 16.56
N GLY A 157 -0.66 -2.98 16.30
CA GLY A 157 -0.90 -1.55 16.47
C GLY A 157 -0.12 -0.64 15.50
N GLY A 158 0.59 -1.22 14.54
CA GLY A 158 1.55 -0.49 13.68
C GLY A 158 1.26 -0.54 12.19
N MET A 159 0.16 -1.15 11.78
CA MET A 159 -0.24 -1.23 10.37
C MET A 159 -1.38 -0.25 10.05
N HIS A 160 -1.39 0.23 8.82
CA HIS A 160 -2.41 1.18 8.34
C HIS A 160 -3.30 0.52 7.30
N CYS A 161 -4.53 1.01 7.11
CA CYS A 161 -5.39 0.56 6.03
C CYS A 161 -6.15 1.70 5.34
N ALA A 162 -6.52 1.43 4.09
CA ALA A 162 -7.45 2.26 3.36
C ALA A 162 -8.62 1.39 2.92
N GLY A 163 -9.85 1.79 3.25
CA GLY A 163 -11.07 1.12 2.84
C GLY A 163 -11.80 1.89 1.75
N LEU A 164 -12.36 1.18 0.79
CA LEU A 164 -13.31 1.75 -0.16
C LEU A 164 -14.73 1.41 0.29
N LEU A 165 -15.47 2.44 0.71
CA LEU A 165 -16.89 2.29 1.06
C LEU A 165 -17.74 2.61 -0.16
N SER A 166 -18.44 1.61 -0.70
CA SER A 166 -19.48 1.82 -1.70
C SER A 166 -20.85 1.84 -1.04
N CYS A 167 -21.83 2.40 -1.72
CA CYS A 167 -23.24 2.39 -1.25
C CYS A 167 -23.84 0.98 -1.12
N LEU A 168 -23.09 -0.05 -1.49
CA LEU A 168 -23.44 -1.47 -1.36
C LEU A 168 -22.62 -2.19 -0.27
N LEU A 169 -21.97 -1.47 0.65
CA LEU A 169 -21.22 -2.04 1.79
C LEU A 169 -20.12 -3.06 1.38
N TYR A 170 -19.29 -2.73 0.42
CA TYR A 170 -18.06 -3.49 0.19
C TYR A 170 -16.88 -2.69 0.70
N THR A 171 -16.22 -3.19 1.73
CA THR A 171 -14.91 -2.69 2.17
C THR A 171 -13.84 -3.62 1.61
N SER A 172 -12.86 -3.07 0.90
CA SER A 172 -11.65 -3.79 0.54
C SER A 172 -10.52 -3.23 1.39
N PRO A 173 -9.88 -4.03 2.26
CA PRO A 173 -8.70 -3.58 2.99
C PRO A 173 -7.55 -3.31 2.03
N SER A 174 -6.73 -2.32 2.37
CA SER A 174 -5.52 -2.03 1.60
C SER A 174 -4.48 -3.12 1.80
N PRO A 175 -3.69 -3.50 0.77
CA PRO A 175 -2.59 -4.43 0.90
C PRO A 175 -1.53 -4.08 1.94
N ARG A 176 -1.49 -2.83 2.40
CA ARG A 176 -0.57 -2.40 3.46
C ARG A 176 -0.96 -2.88 4.85
N ASP A 177 -2.11 -3.49 5.01
CA ASP A 177 -2.73 -3.73 6.32
C ASP A 177 -3.21 -5.15 6.56
N GLN A 178 -2.88 -6.05 5.65
CA GLN A 178 -3.18 -7.47 5.82
C GLN A 178 -2.07 -8.27 6.47
#